data_cac8f771c15f3ad9ff7509dd6465c652
#
_entry.id   cac8f771c15f3ad9ff7509dd6465c652
#
_cell.length_a   1.000
_cell.length_b   1.000
_cell.length_c   1.000
_cell.angle_alpha   90.00
_cell.angle_beta   90.00
_cell.angle_gamma   90.00
#
_symmetry.space_group_name_H-M   'P 1'
#
loop_
_entity.id
_entity.type
_entity.pdbx_description
1 polymer ?
#
loop_
_entity_poly.entity_id
_entity_poly.type
_entity_poly.pdbx_seq_one_letter_code
_entity_poly.pdbx_strand_id
1 'polypeptide(L)'
;VPFRAIPFHTVCRVRRLHGEIGETAGGRLCNHATVLSYHIRPAAGEDVGFLADVVFEATRAQGRLPYDFDERQWRERFCDWSMAEIRGEIPGSTTSVVEIDNERAGRLRVTRTADHIELNGIQLLPEIQRRGIGTAIIEDLKSQAAAAGIPIDLGVEKDNPQARKLYERLGFVQAGETEEEYRLRWSPRA
;
A
#
# COMPACT_ATOMS: atom_id res chain seq x y z
N VAL A 1 1.35 -11.09 -26.78
CA VAL A 1 1.65 -12.17 -25.82
C VAL A 1 0.78 -11.90 -24.61
N PRO A 2 -0.11 -12.83 -24.18
CA PRO A 2 -0.98 -12.56 -23.05
C PRO A 2 -0.12 -12.42 -21.77
N PHE A 3 -0.34 -11.36 -21.04
CA PHE A 3 0.28 -11.07 -19.76
C PHE A 3 -0.08 -12.20 -18.78
N ARG A 4 0.90 -13.03 -18.44
CA ARG A 4 0.70 -14.11 -17.47
C ARG A 4 0.57 -13.46 -16.11
N ALA A 5 -0.63 -13.49 -15.54
CA ALA A 5 -0.88 -13.01 -14.18
C ALA A 5 0.09 -13.73 -13.24
N ILE A 6 1.00 -12.97 -12.61
CA ILE A 6 1.86 -13.49 -11.55
C ILE A 6 0.94 -13.69 -10.35
N PRO A 7 0.79 -14.92 -9.81
CA PRO A 7 -0.08 -15.16 -8.68
C PRO A 7 0.48 -14.44 -7.45
N PHE A 8 -0.33 -13.55 -6.87
CA PHE A 8 -0.05 -12.91 -5.60
C PHE A 8 -0.22 -13.91 -4.44
N HIS A 9 0.80 -14.69 -4.18
CA HIS A 9 0.99 -15.42 -2.93
C HIS A 9 2.41 -15.12 -2.46
N THR A 10 2.63 -13.88 -2.00
CA THR A 10 3.95 -13.52 -1.48
C THR A 10 3.85 -13.42 0.03
N VAL A 11 4.41 -14.41 0.72
CA VAL A 11 4.73 -14.30 2.15
C VAL A 11 6.06 -13.58 2.24
N CYS A 12 6.01 -12.30 2.60
CA CYS A 12 7.23 -11.50 2.75
C CYS A 12 7.58 -11.29 4.22
N ARG A 13 8.84 -11.51 4.58
CA ARG A 13 9.36 -11.30 5.92
C ARG A 13 10.11 -9.97 5.98
N VAL A 14 9.61 -9.04 6.78
CA VAL A 14 10.28 -7.75 7.01
C VAL A 14 11.32 -7.88 8.11
N ARG A 15 12.61 -7.72 7.79
CA ARG A 15 13.65 -7.52 8.79
C ARG A 15 13.70 -6.05 9.19
N ARG A 16 13.51 -5.75 10.46
CA ARG A 16 13.78 -4.42 11.01
C ARG A 16 15.30 -4.20 10.99
N LEU A 17 15.79 -3.26 10.20
CA LEU A 17 17.17 -2.79 10.30
C LEU A 17 17.29 -1.97 11.60
N HIS A 18 18.08 -2.48 12.56
CA HIS A 18 18.42 -1.75 13.77
C HIS A 18 19.51 -0.72 13.46
N GLY A 19 19.27 0.52 13.92
CA GLY A 19 20.34 1.48 14.11
C GLY A 19 21.25 1.03 15.28
N GLU A 20 22.52 1.22 15.11
CA GLU A 20 23.57 0.90 16.08
C GLU A 20 23.31 1.59 17.44
N ILE A 21 23.33 0.81 18.50
CA ILE A 21 23.49 1.32 19.86
C ILE A 21 24.73 0.64 20.45
N GLY A 22 25.67 1.52 20.88
CA GLY A 22 26.96 1.13 21.40
C GLY A 22 26.90 0.17 22.59
N GLU A 23 27.95 -0.63 22.70
CA GLU A 23 28.21 -1.60 23.78
C GLU A 23 28.25 -0.95 25.15
N THR A 24 27.51 -1.53 26.10
CA THR A 24 27.96 -1.61 27.50
C THR A 24 27.64 -2.98 28.07
N ALA A 25 28.59 -3.48 28.83
CA ALA A 25 28.69 -4.85 29.32
C ALA A 25 27.53 -5.30 30.24
N GLY A 26 27.12 -6.56 30.10
CA GLY A 26 26.50 -7.36 31.15
C GLY A 26 24.99 -7.39 31.16
N GLY A 27 24.40 -8.33 30.42
CA GLY A 27 22.99 -8.68 30.55
C GLY A 27 22.45 -9.30 29.27
N ARG A 28 22.20 -10.62 29.26
CA ARG A 28 21.51 -11.28 28.12
C ARG A 28 20.09 -10.75 28.02
N LEU A 29 19.88 -9.76 27.20
CA LEU A 29 18.59 -9.43 26.64
C LEU A 29 18.50 -10.10 25.27
N CYS A 30 17.80 -11.22 25.20
CA CYS A 30 17.36 -11.82 23.95
C CYS A 30 16.40 -10.82 23.28
N ASN A 31 16.92 -9.95 22.45
CA ASN A 31 16.12 -9.11 21.57
C ASN A 31 15.54 -10.03 20.48
N HIS A 32 14.38 -10.62 20.73
CA HIS A 32 13.56 -11.17 19.68
C HIS A 32 13.09 -9.99 18.81
N ALA A 33 13.85 -9.68 17.78
CA ALA A 33 13.33 -8.84 16.71
C ALA A 33 12.12 -9.57 16.14
N THR A 34 10.92 -9.13 16.50
CA THR A 34 9.68 -9.67 15.95
C THR A 34 9.71 -9.39 14.46
N VAL A 35 9.94 -10.42 13.66
CA VAL A 35 9.85 -10.34 12.20
C VAL A 35 8.36 -10.31 11.89
N LEU A 36 7.82 -9.14 11.63
CA LEU A 36 6.45 -9.02 11.14
C LEU A 36 6.42 -9.60 9.73
N SER A 37 5.67 -10.67 9.54
CA SER A 37 5.35 -11.19 8.23
C SER A 37 4.01 -10.63 7.80
N TYR A 38 3.87 -10.25 6.54
CA TYR A 38 2.59 -9.89 5.96
C TYR A 38 2.27 -10.80 4.78
N HIS A 39 1.00 -10.95 4.53
CA HIS A 39 0.46 -11.66 3.38
C HIS A 39 -0.47 -10.73 2.59
N ILE A 40 -0.45 -10.83 1.27
CA ILE A 40 -1.36 -10.08 0.41
C ILE A 40 -2.18 -11.10 -0.36
N ARG A 41 -3.50 -11.02 -0.24
CA ARG A 41 -4.42 -11.84 -1.02
C ARG A 41 -5.43 -10.97 -1.79
N PRO A 42 -5.95 -11.43 -2.93
CA PRO A 42 -7.07 -10.76 -3.58
C PRO A 42 -8.23 -10.57 -2.61
N ALA A 43 -8.89 -9.42 -2.69
CA ALA A 43 -10.10 -9.17 -1.91
C ALA A 43 -11.27 -9.96 -2.50
N ALA A 44 -12.16 -10.45 -1.61
CA ALA A 44 -13.43 -11.07 -1.94
C ALA A 44 -14.60 -10.16 -1.53
N GLY A 45 -15.83 -10.49 -1.95
CA GLY A 45 -17.00 -9.67 -1.66
C GLY A 45 -17.24 -9.43 -0.16
N GLU A 46 -16.88 -10.40 0.68
CA GLU A 46 -16.95 -10.33 2.15
C GLU A 46 -15.95 -9.36 2.77
N ASP A 47 -14.94 -8.94 2.03
CA ASP A 47 -13.95 -7.97 2.51
C ASP A 47 -14.38 -6.51 2.31
N VAL A 48 -15.42 -6.25 1.52
CA VAL A 48 -15.78 -4.88 1.10
C VAL A 48 -16.03 -3.95 2.27
N GLY A 49 -16.73 -4.42 3.31
CA GLY A 49 -16.93 -3.64 4.54
C GLY A 49 -15.61 -3.27 5.23
N PHE A 50 -14.71 -4.25 5.38
CA PHE A 50 -13.37 -4.02 5.93
C PHE A 50 -12.54 -3.05 5.07
N LEU A 51 -12.62 -3.16 3.74
CA LEU A 51 -11.91 -2.25 2.83
C LEU A 51 -12.39 -0.79 3.03
N ALA A 52 -13.70 -0.59 3.22
CA ALA A 52 -14.24 0.72 3.55
C ALA A 52 -13.74 1.21 4.92
N ASP A 53 -13.76 0.34 5.94
CA ASP A 53 -13.29 0.68 7.28
C ASP A 53 -11.82 1.12 7.27
N VAL A 54 -10.94 0.37 6.62
CA VAL A 54 -9.51 0.69 6.61
C VAL A 54 -9.19 2.00 5.90
N VAL A 55 -9.89 2.32 4.80
CA VAL A 55 -9.71 3.59 4.10
C VAL A 55 -10.23 4.75 4.95
N PHE A 56 -11.41 4.60 5.52
CA PHE A 56 -12.02 5.61 6.38
C PHE A 56 -11.15 5.90 7.61
N GLU A 57 -10.75 4.86 8.36
CA GLU A 57 -9.94 5.02 9.57
C GLU A 57 -8.55 5.60 9.27
N ALA A 58 -7.90 5.18 8.19
CA ALA A 58 -6.62 5.74 7.78
C ALA A 58 -6.74 7.22 7.43
N THR A 59 -7.80 7.63 6.73
CA THR A 59 -8.05 9.03 6.35
C THR A 59 -8.41 9.88 7.57
N ARG A 60 -9.26 9.35 8.45
CA ARG A 60 -9.66 9.99 9.71
C ARG A 60 -8.46 10.23 10.63
N ALA A 61 -7.61 9.22 10.79
CA ALA A 61 -6.41 9.32 11.63
C ALA A 61 -5.39 10.36 11.11
N GLN A 62 -5.45 10.69 9.82
CA GLN A 62 -4.66 11.75 9.20
C GLN A 62 -5.31 13.14 9.30
N GLY A 63 -6.53 13.23 9.84
CA GLY A 63 -7.28 14.50 9.92
C GLY A 63 -7.71 15.05 8.56
N ARG A 64 -7.90 14.18 7.55
CA ARG A 64 -8.14 14.56 6.15
C ARG A 64 -9.59 14.38 5.70
N LEU A 65 -10.50 14.07 6.61
CA LEU A 65 -11.92 14.03 6.29
C LEU A 65 -12.44 15.47 6.13
N PRO A 66 -13.22 15.78 5.06
CA PRO A 66 -13.89 17.07 4.89
C PRO A 66 -14.83 17.38 6.08
N TYR A 67 -15.08 18.68 6.33
CA TYR A 67 -15.96 19.10 7.42
C TYR A 67 -17.41 18.60 7.27
N ASP A 68 -17.88 18.52 6.02
CA ASP A 68 -19.23 18.10 5.62
C ASP A 68 -19.27 16.66 5.11
N PHE A 69 -18.34 15.82 5.58
CA PHE A 69 -18.20 14.44 5.10
C PHE A 69 -19.41 13.58 5.49
N ASP A 70 -20.15 13.10 4.51
CA ASP A 70 -21.22 12.11 4.68
C ASP A 70 -20.64 10.69 4.60
N GLU A 71 -20.33 10.12 5.78
CA GLU A 71 -19.76 8.77 5.89
C GLU A 71 -20.65 7.71 5.25
N ARG A 72 -21.98 7.78 5.45
CA ARG A 72 -22.91 6.78 4.92
C ARG A 72 -22.90 6.79 3.39
N GLN A 73 -23.06 7.95 2.78
CA GLN A 73 -23.06 8.08 1.33
C GLN A 73 -21.70 7.67 0.72
N TRP A 74 -20.62 8.05 1.39
CA TRP A 74 -19.27 7.63 0.95
C TRP A 74 -19.11 6.11 1.03
N ARG A 75 -19.51 5.46 2.12
CA ARG A 75 -19.44 4.00 2.28
C ARG A 75 -20.24 3.26 1.22
N GLU A 76 -21.46 3.69 0.94
CA GLU A 76 -22.30 3.11 -0.11
C GLU A 76 -21.58 3.13 -1.45
N ARG A 77 -21.09 4.30 -1.88
CA ARG A 77 -20.36 4.44 -3.16
C ARG A 77 -19.05 3.64 -3.18
N PHE A 78 -18.30 3.64 -2.08
CA PHE A 78 -17.06 2.91 -1.97
C PHE A 78 -17.29 1.40 -2.08
N CYS A 79 -18.32 0.87 -1.41
CA CYS A 79 -18.68 -0.53 -1.46
C CYS A 79 -19.12 -0.96 -2.86
N ASP A 80 -19.98 -0.19 -3.52
CA ASP A 80 -20.44 -0.46 -4.89
C ASP A 80 -19.27 -0.50 -5.87
N TRP A 81 -18.40 0.49 -5.79
CA TRP A 81 -17.23 0.58 -6.63
C TRP A 81 -16.23 -0.58 -6.37
N SER A 82 -15.97 -0.89 -5.10
CA SER A 82 -15.08 -2.00 -4.72
C SER A 82 -15.63 -3.35 -5.18
N MET A 83 -16.95 -3.55 -5.11
CA MET A 83 -17.59 -4.75 -5.63
C MET A 83 -17.45 -4.88 -7.15
N ALA A 84 -17.60 -3.79 -7.92
CA ALA A 84 -17.38 -3.79 -9.36
C ALA A 84 -15.93 -4.19 -9.70
N GLU A 85 -14.96 -3.66 -8.96
CA GLU A 85 -13.55 -4.02 -9.15
C GLU A 85 -13.26 -5.49 -8.82
N ILE A 86 -13.79 -6.00 -7.68
CA ILE A 86 -13.63 -7.40 -7.27
C ILE A 86 -14.26 -8.37 -8.31
N ARG A 87 -15.34 -7.95 -8.97
CA ARG A 87 -15.97 -8.70 -10.07
C ARG A 87 -15.20 -8.65 -11.39
N GLY A 88 -14.09 -7.88 -11.45
CA GLY A 88 -13.28 -7.74 -12.65
C GLY A 88 -13.87 -6.79 -13.70
N GLU A 89 -14.80 -5.92 -13.30
CA GLU A 89 -15.43 -4.94 -14.21
C GLU A 89 -14.47 -3.78 -14.53
N ILE A 90 -13.35 -3.65 -13.79
CA ILE A 90 -12.31 -2.65 -14.03
C ILE A 90 -11.04 -3.37 -14.53
N PRO A 91 -10.76 -3.34 -15.84
CA PRO A 91 -9.63 -4.08 -16.42
C PRO A 91 -8.29 -3.69 -15.81
N GLY A 92 -7.46 -4.71 -15.50
CA GLY A 92 -6.11 -4.53 -14.97
C GLY A 92 -6.04 -4.05 -13.52
N SER A 93 -7.15 -3.64 -12.91
CA SER A 93 -7.20 -3.23 -11.50
C SER A 93 -7.40 -4.42 -10.57
N THR A 94 -6.72 -4.39 -9.45
CA THR A 94 -6.82 -5.41 -8.40
C THR A 94 -6.80 -4.74 -7.04
N THR A 95 -7.84 -4.99 -6.25
CA THR A 95 -7.86 -4.68 -4.82
C THR A 95 -7.52 -5.93 -4.02
N SER A 96 -6.63 -5.79 -3.06
CA SER A 96 -6.14 -6.87 -2.19
C SER A 96 -6.26 -6.48 -0.73
N VAL A 97 -6.46 -7.49 0.12
CA VAL A 97 -6.34 -7.37 1.57
C VAL A 97 -4.89 -7.63 1.97
N VAL A 98 -4.36 -6.77 2.82
CA VAL A 98 -3.09 -6.99 3.53
C VAL A 98 -3.42 -7.63 4.87
N GLU A 99 -2.79 -8.76 5.16
CA GLU A 99 -2.95 -9.50 6.41
C GLU A 99 -1.61 -9.55 7.16
N ILE A 100 -1.67 -9.49 8.48
CA ILE A 100 -0.55 -9.66 9.41
C ILE A 100 -1.00 -10.65 10.46
N ASP A 101 -0.24 -11.70 10.68
CA ASP A 101 -0.59 -12.77 11.64
C ASP A 101 -2.01 -13.36 11.41
N ASN A 102 -2.40 -13.47 10.13
CA ASN A 102 -3.72 -13.89 9.62
C ASN A 102 -4.89 -12.94 9.95
N GLU A 103 -4.61 -11.74 10.47
CA GLU A 103 -5.61 -10.71 10.71
C GLU A 103 -5.59 -9.65 9.60
N ARG A 104 -6.76 -9.20 9.17
CA ARG A 104 -6.87 -8.15 8.16
C ARG A 104 -6.32 -6.84 8.71
N ALA A 105 -5.31 -6.27 8.04
CA ALA A 105 -4.54 -5.13 8.52
C ALA A 105 -4.54 -3.94 7.57
N GLY A 106 -4.95 -4.14 6.31
CA GLY A 106 -4.90 -3.06 5.33
C GLY A 106 -5.45 -3.44 3.96
N ARG A 107 -5.34 -2.46 3.06
CA ARG A 107 -5.74 -2.53 1.66
C ARG A 107 -4.56 -2.17 0.77
N LEU A 108 -4.42 -2.88 -0.34
CA LEU A 108 -3.55 -2.51 -1.45
C LEU A 108 -4.36 -2.52 -2.74
N ARG A 109 -4.32 -1.43 -3.51
CA ARG A 109 -4.93 -1.34 -4.82
C ARG A 109 -3.91 -0.97 -5.87
N VAL A 110 -3.82 -1.78 -6.91
CA VAL A 110 -2.91 -1.56 -8.04
C VAL A 110 -3.62 -1.81 -9.36
N THR A 111 -3.27 -1.04 -10.38
CA THR A 111 -3.63 -1.33 -11.76
C THR A 111 -2.37 -1.70 -12.52
N ARG A 112 -2.42 -2.79 -13.30
CA ARG A 112 -1.30 -3.26 -14.11
C ARG A 112 -1.63 -3.15 -15.59
N THR A 113 -0.74 -2.50 -16.32
CA THR A 113 -0.77 -2.43 -17.78
C THR A 113 0.49 -3.08 -18.36
N ALA A 114 0.62 -3.10 -19.68
CA ALA A 114 1.84 -3.57 -20.33
C ALA A 114 3.04 -2.63 -20.06
N ASP A 115 2.77 -1.35 -19.78
CA ASP A 115 3.77 -0.29 -19.79
C ASP A 115 4.12 0.23 -18.39
N HIS A 116 3.26 0.03 -17.40
CA HIS A 116 3.49 0.51 -16.03
C HIS A 116 2.60 -0.21 -15.00
N ILE A 117 2.96 -0.04 -13.73
CA ILE A 117 2.11 -0.34 -12.57
C ILE A 117 1.61 1.00 -12.01
N GLU A 118 0.30 1.15 -11.85
CA GLU A 118 -0.28 2.28 -11.12
C GLU A 118 -0.60 1.83 -9.68
N LEU A 119 0.06 2.44 -8.68
CA LEU A 119 -0.27 2.25 -7.27
C LEU A 119 -1.42 3.21 -6.92
N ASN A 120 -2.65 2.72 -6.97
CA ASN A 120 -3.85 3.53 -6.75
C ASN A 120 -4.17 3.74 -5.27
N GLY A 121 -3.62 2.91 -4.38
CA GLY A 121 -3.82 3.08 -2.94
C GLY A 121 -3.14 2.00 -2.10
N ILE A 122 -2.60 2.44 -0.98
CA ILE A 122 -2.12 1.59 0.10
C ILE A 122 -2.56 2.23 1.42
N GLN A 123 -3.44 1.55 2.13
CA GLN A 123 -3.92 1.97 3.44
C GLN A 123 -3.71 0.83 4.43
N LEU A 124 -3.21 1.17 5.60
CA LEU A 124 -3.06 0.26 6.74
C LEU A 124 -3.86 0.83 7.91
N LEU A 125 -4.42 -0.04 8.73
CA LEU A 125 -5.06 0.36 9.97
C LEU A 125 -4.08 1.20 10.82
N PRO A 126 -4.53 2.24 11.53
CA PRO A 126 -3.67 3.16 12.27
C PRO A 126 -2.70 2.47 13.23
N GLU A 127 -3.13 1.41 13.92
CA GLU A 127 -2.32 0.63 14.85
C GLU A 127 -1.22 -0.21 14.17
N ILE A 128 -1.34 -0.43 12.87
CA ILE A 128 -0.36 -1.18 12.06
C ILE A 128 0.65 -0.25 11.38
N GLN A 129 0.32 1.02 11.26
CA GLN A 129 1.20 1.99 10.61
C GLN A 129 2.53 2.16 11.35
N ARG A 130 3.53 2.73 10.66
CA ARG A 130 4.88 3.01 11.19
C ARG A 130 5.68 1.78 11.66
N ARG A 131 5.25 0.57 11.28
CA ARG A 131 5.97 -0.69 11.53
C ARG A 131 6.80 -1.18 10.33
N GLY A 132 6.91 -0.37 9.26
CA GLY A 132 7.67 -0.69 8.06
C GLY A 132 6.90 -1.49 7.01
N ILE A 133 5.68 -1.95 7.29
CA ILE A 133 4.88 -2.79 6.39
C ILE A 133 4.61 -2.09 5.04
N GLY A 134 4.15 -0.82 5.06
CA GLY A 134 3.90 -0.07 3.84
C GLY A 134 5.16 0.09 2.98
N THR A 135 6.30 0.32 3.62
CA THR A 135 7.61 0.37 2.93
C THR A 135 7.93 -0.97 2.26
N ALA A 136 7.75 -2.08 2.97
CA ALA A 136 8.04 -3.41 2.44
C ALA A 136 7.13 -3.76 1.25
N ILE A 137 5.84 -3.45 1.32
CA ILE A 137 4.90 -3.66 0.22
C ILE A 137 5.32 -2.87 -1.02
N ILE A 138 5.74 -1.61 -0.86
CA ILE A 138 6.19 -0.77 -1.98
C ILE A 138 7.50 -1.30 -2.56
N GLU A 139 8.45 -1.77 -1.75
CA GLU A 139 9.70 -2.37 -2.23
C GLU A 139 9.44 -3.68 -2.99
N ASP A 140 8.46 -4.48 -2.59
CA ASP A 140 8.04 -5.66 -3.34
C ASP A 140 7.43 -5.29 -4.70
N LEU A 141 6.59 -4.24 -4.76
CA LEU A 141 6.08 -3.73 -6.03
C LEU A 141 7.20 -3.22 -6.93
N LYS A 142 8.20 -2.53 -6.39
CA LYS A 142 9.39 -2.08 -7.13
C LYS A 142 10.19 -3.25 -7.67
N SER A 143 10.33 -4.33 -6.88
CA SER A 143 11.01 -5.55 -7.33
C SER A 143 10.27 -6.21 -8.50
N GLN A 144 8.94 -6.27 -8.46
CA GLN A 144 8.12 -6.77 -9.57
C GLN A 144 8.24 -5.89 -10.82
N ALA A 145 8.16 -4.57 -10.65
CA ALA A 145 8.29 -3.60 -11.73
C ALA A 145 9.70 -3.66 -12.38
N ALA A 146 10.75 -3.79 -11.56
CA ALA A 146 12.12 -3.96 -12.05
C ALA A 146 12.29 -5.25 -12.88
N ALA A 147 11.72 -6.36 -12.41
CA ALA A 147 11.76 -7.64 -13.14
C ALA A 147 11.02 -7.57 -14.48
N ALA A 148 10.00 -6.72 -14.58
CA ALA A 148 9.25 -6.48 -15.81
C ALA A 148 9.84 -5.35 -16.68
N GLY A 149 10.83 -4.58 -16.17
CA GLY A 149 11.42 -3.43 -16.88
C GLY A 149 10.46 -2.24 -17.03
N ILE A 150 9.44 -2.10 -16.15
CA ILE A 150 8.40 -1.07 -16.26
C ILE A 150 8.41 -0.14 -15.03
N PRO A 151 7.96 1.12 -15.16
CA PRO A 151 7.86 2.04 -14.04
C PRO A 151 6.65 1.75 -13.14
N ILE A 152 6.68 2.38 -11.95
CA ILE A 152 5.51 2.52 -11.07
C ILE A 152 5.11 3.99 -11.03
N ASP A 153 3.84 4.25 -11.28
CA ASP A 153 3.22 5.56 -11.15
C ASP A 153 2.28 5.59 -9.94
N LEU A 154 2.12 6.76 -9.34
CA LEU A 154 1.13 7.00 -8.30
C LEU A 154 0.73 8.47 -8.22
N GLY A 155 -0.48 8.73 -7.70
CA GLY A 155 -0.90 10.03 -7.23
C GLY A 155 -0.76 10.15 -5.72
N VAL A 156 -0.32 11.31 -5.24
CA VAL A 156 -0.35 11.66 -3.82
C VAL A 156 -1.00 13.01 -3.65
N GLU A 157 -2.06 13.07 -2.88
CA GLU A 157 -2.81 14.31 -2.63
C GLU A 157 -1.92 15.35 -1.95
N LYS A 158 -2.07 16.62 -2.34
CA LYS A 158 -1.22 17.74 -1.88
C LYS A 158 -1.31 17.98 -0.38
N ASP A 159 -2.42 17.59 0.22
CA ASP A 159 -2.66 17.64 1.66
C ASP A 159 -2.09 16.43 2.44
N ASN A 160 -1.38 15.51 1.74
CA ASN A 160 -0.74 14.33 2.36
C ASN A 160 0.81 14.38 2.30
N PRO A 161 1.45 15.33 3.00
CA PRO A 161 2.90 15.49 2.95
C PRO A 161 3.66 14.29 3.55
N GLN A 162 3.02 13.50 4.42
CA GLN A 162 3.65 12.31 5.01
C GLN A 162 3.81 11.20 3.98
N ALA A 163 2.78 10.93 3.18
CA ALA A 163 2.85 9.97 2.10
C ALA A 163 3.86 10.42 1.03
N ARG A 164 3.86 11.72 0.66
CA ARG A 164 4.83 12.27 -0.27
C ARG A 164 6.26 12.02 0.18
N LYS A 165 6.61 12.35 1.44
CA LYS A 165 7.94 12.09 2.01
C LYS A 165 8.31 10.60 2.01
N LEU A 166 7.35 9.70 2.22
CA LEU A 166 7.57 8.27 2.15
C LEU A 166 7.98 7.88 0.72
N TYR A 167 7.23 8.26 -0.29
CA TYR A 167 7.51 7.92 -1.68
C TYR A 167 8.82 8.53 -2.18
N GLU A 168 9.13 9.79 -1.86
CA GLU A 168 10.40 10.43 -2.19
C GLU A 168 11.59 9.67 -1.58
N ARG A 169 11.49 9.25 -0.32
CA ARG A 169 12.52 8.42 0.34
C ARG A 169 12.68 7.05 -0.32
N LEU A 170 11.62 6.50 -0.92
CA LEU A 170 11.65 5.24 -1.67
C LEU A 170 12.10 5.43 -3.12
N GLY A 171 12.54 6.64 -3.50
CA GLY A 171 13.12 6.92 -4.80
C GLY A 171 12.10 7.27 -5.89
N PHE A 172 10.86 7.56 -5.53
CA PHE A 172 9.91 8.15 -6.46
C PHE A 172 10.26 9.62 -6.68
N VAL A 173 10.13 10.07 -7.92
CA VAL A 173 10.37 11.47 -8.33
C VAL A 173 9.09 12.07 -8.90
N GLN A 174 8.93 13.38 -8.74
CA GLN A 174 7.76 14.06 -9.31
C GLN A 174 7.86 14.05 -10.83
N ALA A 175 6.80 13.53 -11.48
CA ALA A 175 6.66 13.45 -12.93
C ALA A 175 5.61 14.43 -13.46
N GLY A 176 4.79 15.00 -12.57
CA GLY A 176 3.75 15.97 -12.91
C GLY A 176 2.92 16.34 -11.68
N GLU A 177 1.89 17.11 -11.90
CA GLU A 177 0.89 17.43 -10.88
C GLU A 177 -0.45 17.82 -11.51
N THR A 178 -1.50 17.72 -10.71
CA THR A 178 -2.82 18.27 -10.95
C THR A 178 -3.12 19.36 -9.92
N GLU A 179 -4.32 19.89 -9.90
CA GLU A 179 -4.77 20.85 -8.89
C GLU A 179 -4.75 20.18 -7.47
N GLU A 180 -5.07 18.91 -7.39
CA GLU A 180 -5.28 18.16 -6.15
C GLU A 180 -4.10 17.26 -5.78
N GLU A 181 -3.34 16.74 -6.74
CA GLU A 181 -2.34 15.69 -6.55
C GLU A 181 -0.98 16.02 -7.17
N TYR A 182 0.09 15.52 -6.54
CA TYR A 182 1.38 15.31 -7.20
C TYR A 182 1.38 13.95 -7.87
N ARG A 183 1.86 13.87 -9.12
CA ARG A 183 2.12 12.62 -9.83
C ARG A 183 3.56 12.24 -9.63
N LEU A 184 3.79 11.07 -9.04
CA LEU A 184 5.13 10.56 -8.76
C LEU A 184 5.39 9.30 -9.59
N ARG A 185 6.64 9.14 -10.02
CA ARG A 185 7.11 7.98 -10.79
C ARG A 185 8.38 7.40 -10.19
N TRP A 186 8.43 6.09 -10.10
CA TRP A 186 9.65 5.33 -9.89
C TRP A 186 9.94 4.50 -11.15
N SER A 187 11.21 4.51 -11.60
CA SER A 187 11.67 3.70 -12.73
C SER A 187 12.80 2.76 -12.30
N PRO A 188 12.83 1.51 -12.81
CA PRO A 188 13.96 0.63 -12.58
C PRO A 188 15.22 1.27 -13.16
N ARG A 189 16.35 1.06 -12.49
CA ARG A 189 17.65 1.45 -13.06
C ARG A 189 17.98 0.49 -14.18
N ALA A 190 18.45 1.07 -15.31
CA ALA A 190 18.97 0.30 -16.42
C ALA A 190 20.24 -0.48 -16.02
#